data_69ce48a624af1650d7d732dc16dbbbd9
#
_entry.id   69ce48a624af1650d7d732dc16dbbbd9
#
_cell.length_a   1.000
_cell.length_b   1.000
_cell.length_c   1.000
_cell.angle_alpha   90.00
_cell.angle_beta   90.00
_cell.angle_gamma   90.00
#
_symmetry.space_group_name_H-M   'P 1'
#
loop_
_entity.id
_entity.type
_entity.pdbx_description
1 polymer ?
#
loop_
_entity_poly.entity_id
_entity_poly.type
_entity_poly.pdbx_seq_one_letter_code
_entity_poly.pdbx_strand_id
1 'polypeptide(L)'
;MPNPIRLPFKNVICLNEFHFSNANHKAGKYPCVISNPFNSEIIDIVESRRKDYLIDYFQRIPSSEIYNVKYYISDMNDTYKFIHNAFFPNSVYIVDHFHIVKLFTDAIQSIRIKIMNEYDKGTKEYKYLKSNWKLF
;
A
#
# COMPACT_ATOMS: atom_id res chain seq x y z
N MET A 1 -23.88 -1.74 0.40
CA MET A 1 -24.07 -2.79 1.41
C MET A 1 -22.71 -3.44 1.65
N PRO A 2 -22.37 -3.80 2.90
CA PRO A 2 -21.19 -4.65 3.10
C PRO A 2 -21.39 -5.94 2.31
N ASN A 3 -20.31 -6.43 1.70
CA ASN A 3 -20.32 -7.69 0.99
C ASN A 3 -20.79 -8.79 1.96
N PRO A 4 -21.82 -9.60 1.65
CA PRO A 4 -22.29 -10.64 2.55
C PRO A 4 -21.23 -11.72 2.87
N ILE A 5 -20.12 -11.73 2.13
CA ILE A 5 -19.01 -12.67 2.29
C ILE A 5 -17.86 -12.06 3.11
N ARG A 6 -17.99 -10.79 3.56
CA ARG A 6 -16.96 -10.13 4.37
C ARG A 6 -16.72 -10.88 5.69
N LEU A 7 -15.46 -11.08 6.03
CA LEU A 7 -15.07 -11.60 7.34
C LEU A 7 -15.02 -10.48 8.39
N PRO A 8 -15.29 -10.76 9.68
CA PRO A 8 -15.19 -9.75 10.72
C PRO A 8 -13.72 -9.34 10.97
N PHE A 9 -13.51 -8.09 11.36
CA PHE A 9 -12.18 -7.62 11.78
C PHE A 9 -11.78 -8.29 13.08
N LYS A 10 -10.57 -8.81 13.09
CA LYS A 10 -9.87 -9.30 14.28
C LYS A 10 -8.89 -8.22 14.78
N ASN A 11 -7.87 -8.61 15.49
CA ASN A 11 -6.89 -7.70 16.09
C ASN A 11 -5.90 -7.06 15.09
N VAL A 12 -5.83 -7.56 13.85
CA VAL A 12 -4.94 -7.02 12.81
C VAL A 12 -5.68 -6.86 11.51
N ILE A 13 -5.50 -5.70 10.87
CA ILE A 13 -5.91 -5.47 9.48
C ILE A 13 -4.75 -4.87 8.69
N CYS A 14 -4.68 -5.24 7.42
CA CYS A 14 -3.73 -4.70 6.46
C CYS A 14 -4.49 -4.19 5.24
N LEU A 15 -4.24 -2.94 4.85
CA LEU A 15 -4.79 -2.31 3.66
C LEU A 15 -3.72 -2.27 2.57
N ASN A 16 -3.99 -2.92 1.46
CA ASN A 16 -3.14 -2.93 0.28
C ASN A 16 -3.94 -2.60 -0.97
N GLU A 17 -3.27 -2.07 -1.97
CA GLU A 17 -3.89 -1.88 -3.28
C GLU A 17 -3.57 -3.05 -4.22
N PHE A 18 -4.50 -3.32 -5.12
CA PHE A 18 -4.31 -4.25 -6.21
C PHE A 18 -4.53 -3.54 -7.54
N HIS A 19 -3.62 -3.74 -8.49
CA HIS A 19 -3.71 -3.14 -9.80
C HIS A 19 -4.36 -4.08 -10.81
N PHE A 20 -5.54 -3.71 -11.33
CA PHE A 20 -6.16 -4.39 -12.47
C PHE A 20 -5.75 -3.71 -13.78
N SER A 21 -5.08 -4.46 -14.67
CA SER A 21 -4.66 -3.95 -15.98
C SER A 21 -5.81 -3.63 -16.96
N ASN A 22 -7.01 -4.19 -16.75
CA ASN A 22 -8.16 -4.13 -17.67
C ASN A 22 -9.43 -3.52 -17.06
N ALA A 23 -9.32 -2.68 -16.04
CA ALA A 23 -10.52 -2.17 -15.37
C ALA A 23 -11.14 -0.97 -16.08
N ASN A 24 -12.25 -1.22 -16.79
CA ASN A 24 -13.19 -0.18 -17.23
C ASN A 24 -14.16 0.20 -16.09
N HIS A 25 -13.68 0.33 -14.85
CA HIS A 25 -14.53 0.60 -13.71
C HIS A 25 -14.62 2.10 -13.39
N LYS A 26 -15.83 2.58 -13.13
CA LYS A 26 -16.11 3.96 -12.67
C LYS A 26 -15.36 4.33 -11.40
N ALA A 27 -14.98 3.35 -10.58
CA ALA A 27 -14.32 3.54 -9.29
C ALA A 27 -12.79 3.67 -9.35
N GLY A 28 -12.18 3.47 -10.52
CA GLY A 28 -10.72 3.57 -10.69
C GLY A 28 -10.02 2.22 -10.78
N LYS A 29 -8.71 2.25 -11.08
CA LYS A 29 -7.90 1.07 -11.39
C LYS A 29 -7.38 0.30 -10.17
N TYR A 30 -7.62 0.81 -8.96
CA TYR A 30 -6.97 0.33 -7.75
C TYR A 30 -7.99 0.03 -6.65
N PRO A 31 -8.54 -1.19 -6.59
CA PRO A 31 -9.30 -1.62 -5.43
C PRO A 31 -8.38 -1.72 -4.20
N CYS A 32 -8.98 -1.54 -3.03
CA CYS A 32 -8.31 -1.76 -1.76
C CYS A 32 -8.63 -3.16 -1.23
N VAL A 33 -7.61 -3.96 -1.02
CA VAL A 33 -7.72 -5.28 -0.39
C VAL A 33 -7.48 -5.12 1.11
N ILE A 34 -8.45 -5.55 1.91
CA ILE A 34 -8.32 -5.62 3.36
C ILE A 34 -8.04 -7.07 3.74
N SER A 35 -6.94 -7.30 4.42
CA SER A 35 -6.46 -8.64 4.77
C SER A 35 -5.95 -8.71 6.20
N ASN A 36 -5.83 -9.93 6.70
CA ASN A 36 -5.04 -10.23 7.89
C ASN A 36 -3.78 -10.99 7.46
N PRO A 37 -2.59 -10.35 7.51
CA PRO A 37 -1.37 -10.94 6.99
C PRO A 37 -0.86 -12.13 7.83
N PHE A 38 -1.26 -12.24 9.11
CA PHE A 38 -0.77 -13.30 10.00
C PHE A 38 -1.39 -14.67 9.71
N ASN A 39 -2.61 -14.70 9.18
CA ASN A 39 -3.29 -15.94 8.81
C ASN A 39 -3.61 -16.04 7.31
N SER A 40 -3.08 -15.09 6.51
CA SER A 40 -3.28 -15.02 5.07
C SER A 40 -4.76 -14.97 4.64
N GLU A 41 -5.61 -14.38 5.49
CA GLU A 41 -7.03 -14.17 5.17
C GLU A 41 -7.26 -12.87 4.42
N ILE A 42 -7.99 -12.93 3.31
CA ILE A 42 -8.61 -11.75 2.71
C ILE A 42 -9.93 -11.51 3.44
N ILE A 43 -10.05 -10.37 4.09
CA ILE A 43 -11.23 -9.98 4.86
C ILE A 43 -12.29 -9.43 3.92
N ASP A 44 -11.91 -8.50 3.05
CA ASP A 44 -12.80 -7.90 2.06
C ASP A 44 -12.02 -7.19 0.95
N ILE A 45 -12.72 -6.82 -0.11
CA ILE A 45 -12.19 -6.01 -1.22
C ILE A 45 -13.11 -4.82 -1.42
N VAL A 46 -12.58 -3.62 -1.18
CA VAL A 46 -13.28 -2.37 -1.46
C VAL A 46 -13.01 -1.95 -2.90
N GLU A 47 -14.04 -1.57 -3.62
CA GLU A 47 -14.01 -1.29 -5.06
C GLU A 47 -12.93 -0.27 -5.47
N SER A 48 -12.59 0.67 -4.58
CA SER A 48 -11.57 1.68 -4.84
C SER A 48 -10.81 2.07 -3.57
N ARG A 49 -9.50 2.36 -3.72
CA ARG A 49 -8.68 2.96 -2.65
C ARG A 49 -8.94 4.45 -2.42
N ARG A 50 -9.83 5.07 -3.20
CA ARG A 50 -10.17 6.49 -3.03
C ARG A 50 -10.75 6.74 -1.66
N LYS A 51 -10.42 7.93 -1.13
CA LYS A 51 -10.79 8.33 0.23
C LYS A 51 -12.30 8.26 0.48
N ASP A 52 -13.11 8.70 -0.47
CA ASP A 52 -14.57 8.68 -0.40
C ASP A 52 -15.14 7.25 -0.27
N TYR A 53 -14.61 6.32 -1.06
CA TYR A 53 -15.00 4.91 -1.01
C TYR A 53 -14.62 4.24 0.32
N LEU A 54 -13.42 4.53 0.82
CA LEU A 54 -12.95 3.95 2.09
C LEU A 54 -13.72 4.53 3.29
N ILE A 55 -14.02 5.83 3.28
CA ILE A 55 -14.85 6.44 4.33
C ILE A 55 -16.24 5.77 4.37
N ASP A 56 -16.90 5.67 3.21
CA ASP A 56 -18.22 5.04 3.11
C ASP A 56 -18.19 3.57 3.58
N TYR A 57 -17.14 2.84 3.23
CA TYR A 57 -16.95 1.47 3.66
C TYR A 57 -16.79 1.36 5.19
N PHE A 58 -15.85 2.09 5.79
CA PHE A 58 -15.56 1.98 7.22
C PHE A 58 -16.66 2.54 8.11
N GLN A 59 -17.45 3.50 7.64
CA GLN A 59 -18.65 4.00 8.36
C GLN A 59 -19.71 2.91 8.56
N ARG A 60 -19.74 1.89 7.71
CA ARG A 60 -20.70 0.78 7.78
C ARG A 60 -20.22 -0.38 8.65
N ILE A 61 -18.96 -0.37 9.07
CA ILE A 61 -18.39 -1.40 9.92
C ILE A 61 -18.86 -1.20 11.37
N PRO A 62 -19.31 -2.25 12.06
CA PRO A 62 -19.70 -2.14 13.47
C PRO A 62 -18.54 -1.63 14.34
N SER A 63 -18.85 -0.72 15.25
CA SER A 63 -17.85 -0.13 16.15
C SER A 63 -17.12 -1.19 16.97
N SER A 64 -17.77 -2.30 17.34
CA SER A 64 -17.15 -3.42 18.06
C SER A 64 -16.01 -4.06 17.27
N GLU A 65 -16.16 -4.19 15.95
CA GLU A 65 -15.10 -4.71 15.08
C GLU A 65 -13.94 -3.71 14.96
N ILE A 66 -14.25 -2.42 14.80
CA ILE A 66 -13.24 -1.34 14.79
C ILE A 66 -12.39 -1.37 16.07
N TYR A 67 -13.04 -1.50 17.24
CA TYR A 67 -12.35 -1.55 18.53
C TYR A 67 -11.48 -2.80 18.72
N ASN A 68 -11.76 -3.89 18.04
CA ASN A 68 -10.95 -5.11 18.09
C ASN A 68 -9.59 -4.93 17.40
N VAL A 69 -9.47 -3.98 16.47
CA VAL A 69 -8.23 -3.76 15.71
C VAL A 69 -7.18 -3.09 16.61
N LYS A 70 -6.10 -3.82 16.89
CA LYS A 70 -4.94 -3.35 17.64
C LYS A 70 -3.81 -2.88 16.76
N TYR A 71 -3.70 -3.45 15.56
CA TYR A 71 -2.66 -3.16 14.58
C TYR A 71 -3.27 -2.88 13.23
N TYR A 72 -2.97 -1.71 12.70
CA TYR A 72 -3.36 -1.26 11.37
C TYR A 72 -2.11 -1.15 10.51
N ILE A 73 -2.04 -1.93 9.44
CA ILE A 73 -0.89 -2.01 8.55
C ILE A 73 -1.27 -1.42 7.19
N SER A 74 -0.45 -0.54 6.65
CA SER A 74 -0.59 -0.07 5.26
C SER A 74 0.73 0.48 4.73
N ASP A 75 0.73 0.87 3.45
CA ASP A 75 1.78 1.72 2.90
C ASP A 75 1.71 3.15 3.49
N MET A 76 2.63 4.02 3.07
CA MET A 76 2.69 5.42 3.52
C MET A 76 1.72 6.34 2.76
N ASN A 77 0.69 5.81 2.11
CA ASN A 77 -0.29 6.60 1.38
C ASN A 77 -1.12 7.46 2.34
N ASP A 78 -1.27 8.76 2.03
CA ASP A 78 -1.99 9.71 2.88
C ASP A 78 -3.46 9.33 3.10
N THR A 79 -4.10 8.68 2.13
CA THR A 79 -5.48 8.18 2.27
C THR A 79 -5.56 7.12 3.36
N TYR A 80 -4.67 6.13 3.35
CA TYR A 80 -4.67 5.08 4.38
C TYR A 80 -4.33 5.62 5.77
N LYS A 81 -3.40 6.58 5.84
CA LYS A 81 -3.09 7.28 7.09
C LYS A 81 -4.29 8.07 7.62
N PHE A 82 -5.03 8.73 6.73
CA PHE A 82 -6.26 9.41 7.10
C PHE A 82 -7.31 8.41 7.65
N ILE A 83 -7.50 7.27 7.01
CA ILE A 83 -8.44 6.23 7.46
C ILE A 83 -8.04 5.70 8.85
N HIS A 84 -6.76 5.45 9.09
CA HIS A 84 -6.28 5.07 10.42
C HIS A 84 -6.67 6.12 11.47
N ASN A 85 -6.35 7.38 11.24
CA ASN A 85 -6.61 8.45 12.21
C ASN A 85 -8.10 8.66 12.47
N ALA A 86 -8.94 8.48 11.45
CA ALA A 86 -10.38 8.71 11.55
C ALA A 86 -11.13 7.55 12.20
N PHE A 87 -10.76 6.30 11.90
CA PHE A 87 -11.52 5.11 12.32
C PHE A 87 -10.80 4.25 13.35
N PHE A 88 -9.48 4.24 13.36
CA PHE A 88 -8.66 3.35 14.21
C PHE A 88 -7.69 4.10 15.13
N PRO A 89 -8.11 5.20 15.82
CA PRO A 89 -7.17 6.05 16.57
C PRO A 89 -6.49 5.33 17.73
N ASN A 90 -7.09 4.23 18.23
CA ASN A 90 -6.55 3.43 19.33
C ASN A 90 -5.66 2.26 18.87
N SER A 91 -5.52 2.06 17.57
CA SER A 91 -4.64 1.04 17.02
C SER A 91 -3.23 1.58 16.78
N VAL A 92 -2.26 0.67 16.75
CA VAL A 92 -0.88 0.99 16.36
C VAL A 92 -0.79 1.00 14.83
N TYR A 93 -0.38 2.13 14.26
CA TYR A 93 -0.12 2.24 12.82
C TYR A 93 1.24 1.65 12.49
N ILE A 94 1.26 0.68 11.59
CA ILE A 94 2.46 -0.01 11.14
C ILE A 94 2.61 0.23 9.63
N VAL A 95 3.75 0.80 9.25
CA VAL A 95 4.07 0.97 7.82
C VAL A 95 4.60 -0.33 7.26
N ASP A 96 4.09 -0.73 6.08
CA ASP A 96 4.55 -1.93 5.40
C ASP A 96 6.03 -1.79 5.02
N HIS A 97 6.85 -2.68 5.55
CA HIS A 97 8.28 -2.75 5.34
C HIS A 97 8.67 -2.82 3.85
N PHE A 98 7.90 -3.52 3.02
CA PHE A 98 8.18 -3.63 1.58
C PHE A 98 8.19 -2.26 0.89
N HIS A 99 7.25 -1.38 1.24
CA HIS A 99 7.18 -0.04 0.67
C HIS A 99 8.36 0.84 1.12
N ILE A 100 8.84 0.68 2.34
CA ILE A 100 10.04 1.38 2.83
C ILE A 100 11.26 0.94 2.03
N VAL A 101 11.50 -0.37 1.89
CA VAL A 101 12.61 -0.92 1.11
C VAL A 101 12.55 -0.45 -0.33
N LYS A 102 11.36 -0.46 -0.94
CA LYS A 102 11.16 0.04 -2.31
C LYS A 102 11.55 1.51 -2.44
N LEU A 103 11.14 2.39 -1.51
CA LEU A 103 11.53 3.80 -1.54
C LEU A 103 13.04 4.00 -1.49
N PHE A 104 13.74 3.25 -0.63
CA PHE A 104 15.21 3.29 -0.58
C PHE A 104 15.84 2.83 -1.89
N THR A 105 15.38 1.72 -2.44
CA THR A 105 15.87 1.20 -3.72
C THR A 105 15.65 2.19 -4.85
N ASP A 106 14.46 2.78 -4.95
CA ASP A 106 14.14 3.77 -5.98
C ASP A 106 15.01 5.04 -5.83
N ALA A 107 15.26 5.50 -4.60
CA ALA A 107 16.15 6.63 -4.33
C ALA A 107 17.60 6.34 -4.77
N ILE A 108 18.14 5.17 -4.42
CA ILE A 108 19.48 4.73 -4.82
C ILE A 108 19.59 4.64 -6.36
N GLN A 109 18.58 4.06 -7.02
CA GLN A 109 18.55 3.98 -8.48
C GLN A 109 18.51 5.35 -9.13
N SER A 110 17.77 6.30 -8.57
CA SER A 110 17.72 7.67 -9.07
C SER A 110 19.08 8.36 -8.98
N ILE A 111 19.79 8.20 -7.86
CA ILE A 111 21.15 8.72 -7.68
C ILE A 111 22.12 8.08 -8.68
N ARG A 112 22.07 6.74 -8.83
CA ARG A 112 22.90 6.02 -9.80
C ARG A 112 22.70 6.57 -11.23
N ILE A 113 21.45 6.75 -11.65
CA ILE A 113 21.11 7.25 -12.98
C ILE A 113 21.61 8.70 -13.15
N LYS A 114 21.46 9.54 -12.13
CA LYS A 114 21.93 10.92 -12.15
C LYS A 114 23.45 10.97 -12.36
N ILE A 115 24.20 10.22 -11.57
CA ILE A 115 25.66 10.13 -11.69
C ILE A 115 26.07 9.55 -13.04
N MET A 116 25.39 8.49 -13.50
CA MET A 116 25.67 7.87 -14.80
C MET A 116 25.54 8.86 -15.96
N ASN A 117 24.55 9.75 -15.89
CA ASN A 117 24.30 10.75 -16.94
C ASN A 117 25.31 11.91 -16.95
N GLU A 118 26.16 12.03 -15.92
CA GLU A 118 27.29 12.98 -15.90
C GLU A 118 28.47 12.51 -16.74
N TYR A 119 28.49 11.23 -17.16
CA TYR A 119 29.54 10.64 -17.99
C TYR A 119 29.07 10.42 -19.42
N ASP A 120 30.03 10.56 -20.37
CA ASP A 120 29.76 10.21 -21.76
C ASP A 120 29.49 8.72 -21.95
N LYS A 121 28.54 8.37 -22.81
CA LYS A 121 28.08 6.98 -23.03
C LYS A 121 29.14 5.99 -23.41
N GLY A 122 30.31 6.47 -23.91
CA GLY A 122 31.46 5.65 -24.29
C GLY A 122 32.42 5.29 -23.15
N THR A 123 32.31 6.00 -22.01
CA THR A 123 33.25 5.86 -20.87
C THR A 123 33.09 4.55 -20.12
N LYS A 124 34.13 4.15 -19.40
CA LYS A 124 34.09 2.96 -18.53
C LYS A 124 33.14 3.14 -17.38
N GLU A 125 33.07 4.33 -16.80
CA GLU A 125 32.21 4.73 -15.69
C GLU A 125 30.73 4.61 -16.07
N TYR A 126 30.33 5.13 -17.24
CA TYR A 126 28.98 4.99 -17.75
C TYR A 126 28.57 3.53 -17.92
N LYS A 127 29.45 2.73 -18.58
CA LYS A 127 29.21 1.30 -18.82
C LYS A 127 29.09 0.52 -17.52
N TYR A 128 29.97 0.81 -16.54
CA TYR A 128 29.92 0.18 -15.23
C TYR A 128 28.62 0.46 -14.49
N LEU A 129 28.22 1.72 -14.38
CA LEU A 129 26.98 2.11 -13.71
C LEU A 129 25.73 1.56 -14.41
N LYS A 130 25.76 1.45 -15.74
CA LYS A 130 24.67 0.88 -16.52
C LYS A 130 24.53 -0.63 -16.35
N SER A 131 25.61 -1.37 -16.37
CA SER A 131 25.61 -2.84 -16.29
C SER A 131 25.34 -3.39 -14.90
N ASN A 132 25.75 -2.65 -13.85
CA ASN A 132 25.67 -3.11 -12.46
C ASN A 132 24.48 -2.53 -11.69
N TRP A 133 23.39 -2.23 -12.37
CA TRP A 133 22.19 -1.65 -11.74
C TRP A 133 21.57 -2.50 -10.62
N LYS A 134 21.81 -3.81 -10.63
CA LYS A 134 21.34 -4.75 -9.59
C LYS A 134 22.12 -4.68 -8.28
N LEU A 135 23.29 -4.01 -8.27
CA LEU A 135 24.09 -3.82 -7.06
C LEU A 135 23.60 -2.65 -6.20
N PHE A 136 22.71 -1.86 -6.75
CA PHE A 136 22.07 -0.71 -6.12
C PHE A 136 20.59 -1.01 -5.95
#